data_245d6a460c95975529f8cc73f1167e3c
#
_entry.id   245d6a460c95975529f8cc73f1167e3c
#
_cell.length_a   1.000
_cell.length_b   1.000
_cell.length_c   1.000
_cell.angle_alpha   90.00
_cell.angle_beta   90.00
_cell.angle_gamma   90.00
#
_symmetry.space_group_name_H-M   'P 1'
#
loop_
_entity.id
_entity.type
_entity.pdbx_description
1 polymer ?
#
loop_
_entity_poly.entity_id
_entity_poly.type
_entity_poly.pdbx_seq_one_letter_code
_entity_poly.pdbx_strand_id
1 'polypeptide(L)' 'MEITELINHPEQLDRDTLYELRSMLALYPYFQTARLLMLQNLYLLHDPMFDEELRRASIYLSLIHISEPTRRRG' A
#
# COMPACT_ATOMS: atom_id res chain seq x y z
N MET A 1 3.96 16.11 1.89
CA MET A 1 4.64 14.88 1.46
C MET A 1 4.33 14.62 -0.01
N GLU A 2 5.36 14.30 -0.75
CA GLU A 2 5.21 14.03 -2.17
C GLU A 2 5.24 12.54 -2.43
N ILE A 3 4.15 12.01 -2.93
CA ILE A 3 4.07 10.58 -3.24
C ILE A 3 5.09 10.20 -4.31
N THR A 4 5.24 11.05 -5.32
CA THR A 4 6.18 10.77 -6.40
C THR A 4 7.60 10.64 -5.88
N GLU A 5 7.96 11.50 -4.94
CA GLU A 5 9.29 11.42 -4.35
C GLU A 5 9.49 10.12 -3.59
N LEU A 6 8.47 9.68 -2.87
CA LEU A 6 8.59 8.43 -2.13
C LEU A 6 8.73 7.24 -3.07
N ILE A 7 8.07 7.28 -4.21
CA ILE A 7 8.20 6.21 -5.19
C ILE A 7 9.63 6.14 -5.72
N ASN A 8 10.23 7.30 -5.97
CA ASN A 8 11.59 7.36 -6.51
C ASN A 8 12.65 7.15 -5.45
N HIS A 9 12.32 7.39 -4.20
CA HIS A 9 13.28 7.31 -3.10
C HIS A 9 12.72 6.51 -1.95
N PRO A 10 12.56 5.19 -2.13
CA PRO A 10 11.96 4.37 -1.06
C PRO A 10 12.79 4.37 0.22
N GLU A 11 14.05 4.75 0.13
CA GLU A 11 14.87 4.82 1.33
C GLU A 11 14.40 5.91 2.28
N GLN A 12 13.54 6.82 1.83
CA GLN A 12 13.01 7.87 2.68
C GLN A 12 11.80 7.43 3.48
N LEU A 13 11.34 6.21 3.26
CA LEU A 13 10.19 5.71 4.00
C LEU A 13 10.61 5.43 5.45
N ASP A 14 9.91 6.06 6.39
CA ASP A 14 10.19 5.88 7.81
C ASP A 14 8.87 5.99 8.57
N ARG A 15 8.96 6.13 9.89
CA ARG A 15 7.75 6.18 10.70
C ARG A 15 6.91 7.41 10.41
N ASP A 16 7.56 8.51 10.11
CA ASP A 16 6.83 9.74 9.79
C ASP A 16 6.06 9.58 8.48
N THR A 17 6.69 9.01 7.46
CA THR A 17 5.99 8.78 6.20
C THR A 17 4.89 7.76 6.36
N LEU A 18 5.11 6.75 7.20
CA LEU A 18 4.06 5.76 7.47
C LEU A 18 2.83 6.43 8.07
N TYR A 19 3.06 7.32 9.02
CA TYR A 19 1.96 8.04 9.65
C TYR A 19 1.20 8.89 8.63
N GLU A 20 1.95 9.58 7.77
CA GLU A 20 1.33 10.41 6.76
C GLU A 20 0.57 9.59 5.73
N LEU A 21 1.10 8.43 5.35
CA LEU A 21 0.41 7.56 4.41
C LEU A 21 -0.89 7.02 5.02
N ARG A 22 -0.86 6.69 6.30
CA ARG A 22 -2.07 6.25 6.99
C ARG A 22 -3.11 7.36 7.03
N SER A 23 -2.67 8.58 7.31
CA SER A 23 -3.57 9.72 7.32
C SER A 23 -4.18 9.95 5.94
N MET A 24 -3.36 9.82 4.92
CA MET A 24 -3.83 10.00 3.55
C MET A 24 -4.85 8.95 3.19
N LEU A 25 -4.63 7.71 3.60
CA LEU A 25 -5.57 6.63 3.31
C LEU A 25 -6.87 6.77 4.09
N ALA A 26 -6.82 7.44 5.25
CA ALA A 26 -8.04 7.73 6.00
C ALA A 26 -8.92 8.70 5.23
N LEU A 27 -8.30 9.61 4.48
CA LEU A 27 -9.04 10.58 3.67
C LEU A 27 -9.39 10.01 2.30
N TYR A 28 -8.50 9.22 1.74
CA TYR A 28 -8.67 8.67 0.39
C TYR A 28 -8.47 7.16 0.43
N PRO A 29 -9.46 6.40 0.91
CA PRO A 29 -9.26 4.96 1.12
C PRO A 29 -9.01 4.17 -0.15
N TYR A 30 -9.31 4.74 -1.31
CA TYR A 30 -9.10 4.05 -2.58
C TYR A 30 -7.81 4.45 -3.27
N PHE A 31 -6.95 5.16 -2.59
CA PHE A 31 -5.69 5.63 -3.15
C PHE A 31 -4.69 4.46 -3.13
N GLN A 32 -4.64 3.71 -4.22
CA GLN A 32 -3.87 2.48 -4.26
C GLN A 32 -2.36 2.73 -4.13
N THR A 33 -1.87 3.78 -4.79
CA THR A 33 -0.44 4.08 -4.71
C THR A 33 0.00 4.31 -3.26
N ALA A 34 -0.81 5.05 -2.51
CA ALA A 34 -0.48 5.29 -1.11
C ALA A 34 -0.51 3.99 -0.30
N ARG A 35 -1.45 3.09 -0.63
CA ARG A 35 -1.53 1.82 0.08
C ARG A 35 -0.30 0.96 -0.19
N LEU A 36 0.15 0.93 -1.43
CA LEU A 36 1.33 0.14 -1.76
C LEU A 36 2.57 0.72 -1.09
N LEU A 37 2.67 2.04 -1.04
CA LEU A 37 3.78 2.69 -0.34
C LEU A 37 3.73 2.39 1.15
N MET A 38 2.53 2.36 1.73
CA MET A 38 2.38 2.03 3.14
C MET A 38 2.85 0.61 3.41
N LEU A 39 2.51 -0.32 2.53
CA LEU A 39 2.96 -1.69 2.68
C LEU A 39 4.48 -1.77 2.60
N GLN A 40 5.08 -1.08 1.65
CA GLN A 40 6.53 -1.06 1.53
C GLN A 40 7.17 -0.46 2.77
N ASN A 41 6.55 0.61 3.30
CA ASN A 41 7.05 1.26 4.50
C ASN A 41 7.00 0.31 5.70
N LEU A 42 5.89 -0.41 5.87
CA LEU A 42 5.76 -1.37 6.95
C LEU A 42 6.80 -2.47 6.82
N TYR A 43 7.03 -2.92 5.60
CA TYR A 43 8.01 -3.97 5.36
C TYR A 43 9.42 -3.51 5.75
N LEU A 44 9.78 -2.29 5.34
CA LEU A 44 11.11 -1.77 5.63
C LEU A 44 11.32 -1.53 7.11
N LEU A 45 10.28 -1.19 7.84
CA LEU A 45 10.37 -0.98 9.28
C LEU A 45 10.23 -2.28 10.07
N HIS A 46 9.99 -3.39 9.38
CA HIS A 46 9.73 -4.68 10.02
C HIS A 46 8.59 -4.58 11.02
N ASP A 47 7.55 -3.83 10.64
CA ASP A 47 6.40 -3.61 11.50
C ASP A 47 5.51 -4.84 11.48
N PRO A 48 5.06 -5.33 12.65
CA PRO A 48 4.21 -6.52 12.69
C PRO A 48 2.87 -6.33 11.99
N MET A 49 2.45 -5.10 11.75
CA MET A 49 1.22 -4.84 11.03
C MET A 49 1.31 -5.15 9.55
N PHE A 50 2.52 -5.42 9.05
CA PHE A 50 2.69 -5.66 7.62
C PHE A 50 1.82 -6.81 7.14
N ASP A 51 1.81 -7.91 7.87
CA ASP A 51 1.05 -9.09 7.45
C ASP A 51 -0.44 -8.79 7.37
N GLU A 52 -0.95 -8.08 8.37
CA GLU A 52 -2.37 -7.75 8.39
C GLU A 52 -2.74 -6.79 7.28
N GLU A 53 -1.91 -5.78 7.06
CA GLU A 53 -2.17 -4.81 6.02
C GLU A 53 -2.02 -5.43 4.64
N LEU A 54 -1.06 -6.35 4.49
CA LEU A 54 -0.90 -7.04 3.22
C LEU A 54 -2.13 -7.89 2.91
N ARG A 55 -2.65 -8.57 3.90
CA ARG A 55 -3.87 -9.38 3.71
C ARG A 55 -5.04 -8.50 3.31
N ARG A 56 -5.18 -7.36 3.99
CA ARG A 56 -6.25 -6.42 3.67
C ARG A 56 -6.10 -5.88 2.26
N ALA A 57 -4.89 -5.55 1.86
CA ALA A 57 -4.64 -5.05 0.52
C ALA A 57 -4.91 -6.12 -0.54
N SER A 58 -4.59 -7.38 -0.23
CA SER A 58 -4.84 -8.46 -1.17
C SER A 58 -6.33 -8.62 -1.43
N ILE A 59 -7.14 -8.59 -0.39
CA ILE A 59 -8.58 -8.67 -0.55
C ILE A 59 -9.09 -7.51 -1.37
N TYR A 60 -8.57 -6.33 -1.10
CA TYR A 60 -8.99 -5.12 -1.81
C TYR A 60 -8.63 -5.21 -3.29
N LEU A 61 -7.42 -5.66 -3.57
CA LEU A 61 -6.98 -5.80 -4.96
C LEU A 61 -7.78 -6.90 -5.67
N SER A 62 -8.15 -7.95 -4.96
CA SER A 62 -8.99 -8.99 -5.54
C SER A 62 -10.32 -8.43 -5.99
N LEU A 63 -10.92 -7.58 -5.16
CA LEU A 63 -12.19 -6.98 -5.52
C LEU A 63 -12.06 -6.11 -6.77
N ILE A 64 -10.95 -5.41 -6.89
CA ILE A 64 -10.72 -4.57 -8.06
C ILE A 64 -10.56 -5.41 -9.31
N HIS A 65 -9.90 -6.55 -9.18
CA HIS A 65 -9.60 -7.39 -10.34
C HIS A 65 -10.63 -8.44 -10.61
N ILE A 66 -11.72 -8.44 -9.89
CA ILE A 66 -12.72 -9.48 -10.05
C ILE A 66 -13.35 -9.45 -11.43
N SER A 67 -13.30 -8.32 -12.07
CA SER A 67 -13.89 -8.18 -13.41
C SER A 67 -12.97 -8.73 -14.49
N GLU A 68 -11.79 -9.16 -14.15
CA GLU A 68 -10.88 -9.75 -15.12
C GLU A 68 -11.00 -11.26 -15.10
N PRO A 69 -11.75 -11.78 -15.98
CA PRO A 69 -12.07 -13.21 -15.92
C PRO A 69 -10.92 -14.07 -16.35
N THR A 70 -10.05 -13.70 -17.01
CA THR A 70 -9.14 -14.59 -17.47
C THR A 70 -7.87 -14.80 -16.87
N ARG A 71 -7.83 -15.04 -16.97
CA ARG A 71 -6.92 -15.33 -16.83
C ARG A 71 -6.33 -16.24 -16.63
N ARG A 72 -6.47 -16.69 -16.85
CA ARG A 72 -6.11 -17.48 -16.76
C ARG A 72 -5.77 -18.24 -16.86
N ARG A 73 -5.54 -18.78 -16.87
CA ARG A 73 -5.36 -19.61 -16.93
C ARG A 73 -5.09 -20.20 -16.88
N GLY A 74 -4.91 -19.99 -17.00
CA GLY A 74 -4.87 -20.82 -17.10
C GLY A 74 -4.78 -21.55 -17.05
#